data_ac9f2467a743b719295dcb7a8f44c0a4
#
_entry.id   ac9f2467a743b719295dcb7a8f44c0a4
#
_cell.length_a   1.000
_cell.length_b   1.000
_cell.length_c   1.000
_cell.angle_alpha   90.00
_cell.angle_beta   90.00
_cell.angle_gamma   90.00
#
_symmetry.space_group_name_H-M   'P 1'
#
loop_
_entity.id
_entity.type
_entity.pdbx_description
1 polymer ?
#
loop_
_entity_poly.entity_id
_entity_poly.type
_entity_poly.pdbx_seq_one_letter_code
_entity_poly.pdbx_strand_id
1 'polypeptide(L)'
;LSNGMLSLAEGAEDKAVNLALGCQATANAQYNQNGNDMSASKAVDGNDETRWSSEGAAPGWLQVDLGEQKSFTQFRILSEGGTGVTVGKQLIGKFKIEGSNDNSKWTLIHQSEDKQAEGFPQDTVVTLEKPVSYRYVKLTVESLKTGAFDSVSIREFEIRDKEETTPEKPQDPEENVALKKTAAADSTEDNSLIAAKAFDGNTKDRSSRWSSAVADAPHWIYVDLGKEMDVKTVCIFWETRKATDYKIQIANTAEAPAESDWKDVKHVQDRPKALKDAIVLDKVEKA
;
A
#
# COMPACT_ATOMS: atom_id res chain seq x y z
N LEU A 1 -9.40 54.30 2.43
CA LEU A 1 -9.80 53.15 3.27
C LEU A 1 -9.75 51.89 2.40
N SER A 2 -8.60 51.22 2.36
CA SER A 2 -8.39 49.99 1.65
C SER A 2 -8.67 48.82 2.60
N ASN A 3 -9.73 48.07 2.35
CA ASN A 3 -9.97 46.79 3.02
C ASN A 3 -8.97 45.76 2.47
N GLY A 4 -7.93 45.45 3.26
CA GLY A 4 -7.08 44.31 3.04
C GLY A 4 -7.84 43.02 3.38
N MET A 5 -8.19 42.27 2.38
CA MET A 5 -8.68 40.91 2.53
C MET A 5 -7.48 40.01 2.82
N LEU A 6 -7.33 39.55 4.06
CA LEU A 6 -6.41 38.45 4.37
C LEU A 6 -6.97 37.19 3.70
N SER A 7 -6.31 36.72 2.65
CA SER A 7 -6.43 35.37 2.16
C SER A 7 -5.76 34.47 3.18
N LEU A 8 -6.54 33.68 3.92
CA LEU A 8 -6.04 32.53 4.64
C LEU A 8 -5.56 31.53 3.58
N ALA A 9 -4.26 31.30 3.53
CA ALA A 9 -3.71 30.17 2.80
C ALA A 9 -4.35 28.89 3.40
N GLU A 10 -5.12 28.16 2.60
CA GLU A 10 -5.54 26.82 2.94
C GLU A 10 -4.28 26.02 3.27
N GLY A 11 -4.19 25.54 4.50
CA GLY A 11 -3.03 24.83 5.01
C GLY A 11 -2.76 23.61 4.15
N ALA A 12 -1.53 23.48 3.70
CA ALA A 12 -1.03 22.21 3.21
C ALA A 12 -1.39 21.16 4.24
N GLU A 13 -2.10 20.10 3.84
CA GLU A 13 -2.40 18.97 4.73
C GLU A 13 -1.07 18.47 5.28
N ASP A 14 -0.92 18.54 6.58
CA ASP A 14 0.30 18.24 7.30
C ASP A 14 0.49 16.71 7.30
N LYS A 15 1.05 16.22 6.19
CA LYS A 15 1.24 14.78 5.95
C LYS A 15 2.16 14.16 6.99
N ALA A 16 1.85 12.95 7.45
CA ALA A 16 2.70 12.21 8.38
C ALA A 16 4.09 11.95 7.78
N VAL A 17 5.13 12.19 8.57
CA VAL A 17 6.52 11.96 8.16
C VAL A 17 6.93 10.55 8.56
N ASN A 18 7.44 9.75 7.61
CA ASN A 18 8.09 8.49 7.91
C ASN A 18 9.50 8.74 8.47
N LEU A 19 9.64 8.65 9.79
CA LEU A 19 10.89 8.87 10.51
C LEU A 19 11.94 7.79 10.27
N ALA A 20 11.52 6.60 9.79
CA ALA A 20 12.41 5.48 9.49
C ALA A 20 13.04 5.55 8.10
N LEU A 21 12.54 6.43 7.21
CA LEU A 21 12.99 6.51 5.83
C LEU A 21 14.49 6.77 5.72
N GLY A 22 15.22 5.83 5.12
CA GLY A 22 16.67 5.90 4.92
C GLY A 22 17.51 5.78 6.20
N CYS A 23 16.91 5.46 7.34
CA CYS A 23 17.63 5.26 8.59
C CYS A 23 18.48 3.98 8.57
N GLN A 24 19.47 3.91 9.46
CA GLN A 24 20.23 2.69 9.66
C GLN A 24 19.34 1.59 10.21
N ALA A 25 19.30 0.45 9.50
CA ALA A 25 18.56 -0.71 9.93
C ALA A 25 19.46 -1.94 10.05
N THR A 26 19.17 -2.79 11.04
CA THR A 26 19.85 -4.07 11.29
C THR A 26 18.82 -5.16 11.54
N ALA A 27 19.21 -6.41 11.33
CA ALA A 27 18.32 -7.56 11.54
C ALA A 27 19.11 -8.74 12.13
N ASN A 28 18.40 -9.72 12.71
CA ASN A 28 19.06 -10.94 13.20
C ASN A 28 19.63 -11.83 12.09
N ALA A 29 19.02 -11.77 10.90
CA ALA A 29 19.47 -12.46 9.70
C ALA A 29 18.97 -11.70 8.48
N GLN A 30 19.67 -11.84 7.35
CA GLN A 30 19.29 -11.25 6.09
C GLN A 30 19.75 -12.10 4.91
N TYR A 31 18.88 -12.26 3.91
CA TYR A 31 19.17 -13.03 2.71
C TYR A 31 19.85 -12.17 1.66
N ASN A 32 21.16 -12.41 1.46
CA ASN A 32 21.99 -11.68 0.48
C ASN A 32 22.73 -12.69 -0.39
N GLN A 33 22.01 -13.45 -1.21
CA GLN A 33 22.57 -14.51 -2.04
C GLN A 33 22.11 -14.37 -3.50
N ASN A 34 22.89 -14.92 -4.42
CA ASN A 34 22.57 -15.00 -5.84
C ASN A 34 22.27 -13.62 -6.50
N GLY A 35 22.96 -12.57 -6.05
CA GLY A 35 22.75 -11.21 -6.57
C GLY A 35 21.52 -10.49 -6.02
N ASN A 36 20.79 -11.11 -5.09
CA ASN A 36 19.68 -10.45 -4.38
C ASN A 36 20.20 -9.75 -3.13
N ASP A 37 19.91 -8.46 -3.00
CA ASP A 37 20.12 -7.68 -1.79
C ASP A 37 18.77 -7.57 -1.06
N MET A 38 18.58 -8.39 -0.01
CA MET A 38 17.43 -8.35 0.87
C MET A 38 17.86 -7.97 2.29
N SER A 39 18.75 -6.99 2.38
CA SER A 39 19.26 -6.46 3.65
C SER A 39 18.19 -5.67 4.42
N ALA A 40 18.45 -5.47 5.70
CA ALA A 40 17.55 -4.73 6.60
C ALA A 40 17.20 -3.33 6.09
N SER A 41 18.14 -2.66 5.40
CA SER A 41 17.94 -1.33 4.82
C SER A 41 16.83 -1.28 3.77
N LYS A 42 16.50 -2.43 3.16
CA LYS A 42 15.43 -2.53 2.15
C LYS A 42 14.01 -2.44 2.73
N ALA A 43 13.88 -2.55 4.04
CA ALA A 43 12.59 -2.35 4.70
C ALA A 43 12.36 -0.91 5.18
N VAL A 44 13.29 0.01 4.90
CA VAL A 44 13.19 1.43 5.26
C VAL A 44 13.67 2.35 4.12
N ASP A 45 13.71 1.87 2.88
CA ASP A 45 14.21 2.62 1.72
C ASP A 45 13.11 3.38 0.97
N GLY A 46 11.84 3.27 1.40
CA GLY A 46 10.69 3.93 0.79
C GLY A 46 10.27 3.29 -0.54
N ASN A 47 10.69 2.06 -0.79
CA ASN A 47 10.40 1.35 -2.04
C ASN A 47 9.68 0.03 -1.80
N ASP A 48 8.36 0.04 -1.95
CA ASP A 48 7.50 -1.15 -1.79
C ASP A 48 7.88 -2.34 -2.71
N GLU A 49 8.82 -2.18 -3.64
CA GLU A 49 9.31 -3.26 -4.52
C GLU A 49 10.55 -3.97 -3.99
N THR A 50 11.26 -3.36 -3.07
CA THR A 50 12.38 -3.97 -2.34
C THR A 50 11.87 -4.58 -1.03
N ARG A 51 12.69 -5.38 -0.36
CA ARG A 51 12.33 -5.95 0.93
C ARG A 51 13.53 -6.40 1.73
N TRP A 52 13.42 -6.40 3.02
CA TRP A 52 14.21 -7.25 3.87
C TRP A 52 13.62 -8.66 3.90
N SER A 53 14.48 -9.67 3.86
CA SER A 53 14.09 -11.05 4.12
C SER A 53 15.09 -11.72 5.06
N SER A 54 14.57 -12.38 6.11
CA SER A 54 15.41 -13.18 7.01
C SER A 54 15.94 -14.42 6.27
N GLU A 55 17.06 -14.97 6.73
CA GLU A 55 17.62 -16.23 6.20
C GLU A 55 17.02 -17.47 6.86
N GLY A 56 15.89 -17.36 7.51
CA GLY A 56 15.27 -18.48 8.22
C GLY A 56 13.91 -18.16 8.77
N ALA A 57 13.32 -19.15 9.40
CA ALA A 57 11.99 -19.09 9.99
C ALA A 57 11.85 -17.99 11.06
N ALA A 58 10.61 -17.61 11.36
CA ALA A 58 10.31 -16.85 12.55
C ALA A 58 10.79 -17.59 13.83
N PRO A 59 11.24 -16.86 14.89
CA PRO A 59 11.18 -15.41 14.97
C PRO A 59 12.29 -14.71 14.18
N GLY A 60 11.91 -13.63 13.50
CA GLY A 60 12.83 -12.73 12.82
C GLY A 60 12.62 -11.29 13.31
N TRP A 61 13.70 -10.53 13.49
CA TRP A 61 13.59 -9.15 13.92
C TRP A 61 14.37 -8.19 13.02
N LEU A 62 13.82 -6.99 12.90
CA LEU A 62 14.36 -5.81 12.23
C LEU A 62 14.40 -4.66 13.23
N GLN A 63 15.53 -3.96 13.33
CA GLN A 63 15.73 -2.82 14.23
C GLN A 63 16.15 -1.60 13.41
N VAL A 64 15.55 -0.46 13.72
CA VAL A 64 15.84 0.86 13.12
C VAL A 64 16.47 1.77 14.16
N ASP A 65 17.58 2.43 13.84
CA ASP A 65 18.17 3.54 14.60
C ASP A 65 17.71 4.87 13.97
N LEU A 66 16.86 5.59 14.64
CA LEU A 66 16.35 6.90 14.19
C LEU A 66 17.40 8.03 14.31
N GLY A 67 18.63 7.71 14.77
CA GLY A 67 19.74 8.64 14.97
C GLY A 67 19.66 9.39 16.31
N GLU A 68 18.48 9.77 16.72
CA GLU A 68 18.16 10.44 17.97
C GLU A 68 16.81 9.98 18.52
N GLN A 69 16.48 10.37 19.73
CA GLN A 69 15.15 10.10 20.29
C GLN A 69 14.11 10.94 19.56
N LYS A 70 13.13 10.27 18.91
CA LYS A 70 12.04 10.89 18.18
C LYS A 70 10.68 10.46 18.74
N SER A 71 9.71 11.34 18.68
CA SER A 71 8.32 11.07 19.05
C SER A 71 7.55 10.53 17.84
N PHE A 72 6.75 9.50 18.04
CA PHE A 72 5.93 8.89 16.99
C PHE A 72 4.67 8.24 17.57
N THR A 73 3.65 8.06 16.68
CA THR A 73 2.33 7.56 17.07
C THR A 73 1.83 6.40 16.22
N GLN A 74 2.48 6.13 15.09
CA GLN A 74 1.96 5.12 14.17
C GLN A 74 3.10 4.31 13.53
N PHE A 75 2.80 3.05 13.25
CA PHE A 75 3.65 2.16 12.47
C PHE A 75 2.88 1.63 11.26
N ARG A 76 3.57 1.47 10.14
CA ARG A 76 3.09 0.69 9.00
C ARG A 76 4.06 -0.45 8.72
N ILE A 77 3.54 -1.65 8.58
CA ILE A 77 4.29 -2.85 8.25
C ILE A 77 3.71 -3.42 6.96
N LEU A 78 4.45 -3.30 5.87
CA LEU A 78 4.11 -3.89 4.59
C LEU A 78 4.90 -5.18 4.41
N SER A 79 4.24 -6.33 4.49
CA SER A 79 4.89 -7.63 4.32
C SER A 79 4.75 -8.16 2.90
N GLU A 80 5.66 -9.06 2.50
CA GLU A 80 5.70 -9.63 1.15
C GLU A 80 4.42 -10.42 0.82
N GLY A 81 3.95 -11.24 1.71
CA GLY A 81 2.76 -12.08 1.50
C GLY A 81 2.94 -13.22 0.49
N GLY A 82 4.10 -13.36 -0.13
CA GLY A 82 4.41 -14.38 -1.14
C GLY A 82 3.96 -14.00 -2.56
N THR A 83 4.35 -14.78 -3.56
CA THR A 83 4.04 -14.56 -4.98
C THR A 83 3.64 -15.87 -5.68
N GLY A 84 2.74 -15.81 -6.65
CA GLY A 84 2.30 -16.99 -7.42
C GLY A 84 1.75 -18.09 -6.51
N VAL A 85 2.26 -19.32 -6.64
CA VAL A 85 1.89 -20.48 -5.80
C VAL A 85 2.25 -20.30 -4.32
N THR A 86 2.96 -19.23 -3.98
CA THR A 86 3.40 -18.91 -2.62
C THR A 86 2.59 -17.78 -1.98
N VAL A 87 1.54 -17.28 -2.65
CA VAL A 87 0.62 -16.28 -2.11
C VAL A 87 0.09 -16.72 -0.74
N GLY A 88 0.17 -15.81 0.24
CA GLY A 88 -0.23 -16.07 1.61
C GLY A 88 0.81 -16.80 2.47
N LYS A 89 2.00 -17.12 1.92
CA LYS A 89 3.05 -17.89 2.60
C LYS A 89 4.04 -16.93 3.20
N GLN A 90 4.17 -16.05 3.69
CA GLN A 90 5.06 -15.08 4.40
C GLN A 90 4.24 -13.97 5.06
N LEU A 91 2.95 -14.26 5.25
CA LEU A 91 2.09 -13.36 6.00
C LEU A 91 2.45 -13.40 7.48
N ILE A 92 2.53 -12.23 8.08
CA ILE A 92 2.79 -12.11 9.51
C ILE A 92 1.59 -12.67 10.29
N GLY A 93 1.84 -13.59 11.20
CA GLY A 93 0.88 -14.09 12.18
C GLY A 93 0.86 -13.21 13.41
N LYS A 94 1.93 -13.26 14.18
CA LYS A 94 2.09 -12.53 15.42
C LYS A 94 3.39 -11.73 15.41
N PHE A 95 3.34 -10.51 15.91
CA PHE A 95 4.51 -9.64 16.04
C PHE A 95 4.44 -8.75 17.27
N LYS A 96 5.59 -8.20 17.65
CA LYS A 96 5.70 -7.13 18.65
C LYS A 96 6.59 -6.00 18.16
N ILE A 97 6.36 -4.82 18.73
CA ILE A 97 7.19 -3.64 18.50
C ILE A 97 7.71 -3.18 19.87
N GLU A 98 9.00 -2.94 19.95
CA GLU A 98 9.70 -2.52 21.16
C GLU A 98 10.52 -1.26 20.86
N GLY A 99 10.64 -0.37 21.85
CA GLY A 99 11.46 0.84 21.79
C GLY A 99 12.58 0.84 22.82
N SER A 100 13.69 1.49 22.48
CA SER A 100 14.84 1.67 23.37
C SER A 100 15.53 3.01 23.12
N ASN A 101 16.14 3.61 24.15
CA ASN A 101 16.98 4.80 23.99
C ASN A 101 18.47 4.49 24.14
N ASP A 102 18.84 3.31 24.62
CA ASP A 102 20.22 2.90 24.90
C ASP A 102 20.63 1.62 24.16
N ASN A 103 19.74 1.10 23.28
CA ASN A 103 19.92 -0.14 22.53
C ASN A 103 20.17 -1.39 23.40
N SER A 104 19.84 -1.33 24.69
CA SER A 104 20.03 -2.42 25.63
C SER A 104 18.78 -2.74 26.44
N LYS A 105 18.05 -1.73 26.88
CA LYS A 105 16.78 -1.87 27.62
C LYS A 105 15.63 -1.59 26.68
N TRP A 106 14.82 -2.60 26.47
CA TRP A 106 13.69 -2.57 25.56
C TRP A 106 12.36 -2.50 26.29
N THR A 107 11.50 -1.62 25.85
CA THR A 107 10.14 -1.44 26.35
C THR A 107 9.16 -1.89 25.29
N LEU A 108 8.21 -2.75 25.64
CA LEU A 108 7.14 -3.14 24.75
C LEU A 108 6.25 -1.93 24.44
N ILE A 109 6.09 -1.63 23.15
CA ILE A 109 5.20 -0.59 22.64
C ILE A 109 3.89 -1.20 22.18
N HIS A 110 3.97 -2.30 21.42
CA HIS A 110 2.81 -2.97 20.85
C HIS A 110 3.05 -4.48 20.77
N GLN A 111 2.00 -5.24 21.02
CA GLN A 111 1.93 -6.69 20.80
C GLN A 111 0.68 -7.00 20.00
N SER A 112 0.85 -7.59 18.82
CA SER A 112 -0.30 -8.04 18.04
C SER A 112 -0.91 -9.31 18.62
N GLU A 113 -2.20 -9.51 18.38
CA GLU A 113 -2.81 -10.82 18.48
C GLU A 113 -2.48 -11.66 17.24
N ASP A 114 -2.62 -12.98 17.34
CA ASP A 114 -2.47 -13.87 16.20
C ASP A 114 -3.72 -13.82 15.31
N LYS A 115 -3.85 -12.75 14.53
CA LYS A 115 -4.97 -12.56 13.61
C LYS A 115 -4.74 -13.30 12.30
N GLN A 116 -5.83 -13.72 11.66
CA GLN A 116 -5.78 -14.16 10.27
C GLN A 116 -5.31 -12.98 9.42
N ALA A 117 -4.25 -13.18 8.65
CA ALA A 117 -3.80 -12.20 7.70
C ALA A 117 -4.78 -12.11 6.52
N GLU A 118 -5.15 -10.90 6.13
CA GLU A 118 -5.99 -10.65 4.98
C GLU A 118 -5.21 -9.85 3.93
N GLY A 119 -5.45 -10.18 2.66
CA GLY A 119 -4.87 -9.44 1.54
C GLY A 119 -3.44 -9.83 1.16
N PHE A 120 -3.02 -9.34 -0.01
CA PHE A 120 -1.68 -9.46 -0.58
C PHE A 120 -1.37 -8.14 -1.34
N PRO A 121 -0.21 -7.49 -1.04
CA PRO A 121 0.63 -7.69 0.15
C PRO A 121 -0.15 -7.37 1.43
N GLN A 122 0.29 -7.93 2.57
CA GLN A 122 -0.30 -7.60 3.86
C GLN A 122 0.20 -6.22 4.29
N ASP A 123 -0.70 -5.27 4.42
CA ASP A 123 -0.43 -3.92 4.91
C ASP A 123 -1.07 -3.75 6.29
N THR A 124 -0.24 -3.65 7.31
CA THR A 124 -0.68 -3.56 8.70
C THR A 124 -0.32 -2.19 9.27
N VAL A 125 -1.32 -1.45 9.72
CA VAL A 125 -1.14 -0.18 10.42
C VAL A 125 -1.44 -0.35 11.91
N VAL A 126 -0.54 0.12 12.75
CA VAL A 126 -0.67 0.17 14.22
C VAL A 126 -0.65 1.62 14.65
N THR A 127 -1.77 2.11 15.15
CA THR A 127 -1.87 3.45 15.74
C THR A 127 -1.84 3.34 17.26
N LEU A 128 -1.00 4.14 17.90
CA LEU A 128 -0.85 4.18 19.34
C LEU A 128 -1.85 5.17 19.96
N GLU A 129 -2.39 4.86 21.12
CA GLU A 129 -3.29 5.78 21.86
C GLU A 129 -2.60 7.09 22.26
N LYS A 130 -1.29 7.04 22.46
CA LYS A 130 -0.46 8.20 22.85
C LYS A 130 0.89 8.13 22.16
N PRO A 131 1.50 9.28 21.83
CA PRO A 131 2.87 9.32 21.34
C PRO A 131 3.85 8.65 22.32
N VAL A 132 4.80 7.91 21.76
CA VAL A 132 5.95 7.39 22.49
C VAL A 132 7.23 7.98 21.90
N SER A 133 8.34 7.90 22.65
CA SER A 133 9.58 8.56 22.23
C SER A 133 10.78 7.66 22.48
N TYR A 134 11.40 7.18 21.38
CA TYR A 134 12.56 6.31 21.40
C TYR A 134 13.52 6.65 20.24
N ARG A 135 14.81 6.28 20.41
CA ARG A 135 15.81 6.32 19.34
C ARG A 135 15.80 5.01 18.53
N TYR A 136 15.75 3.88 19.20
CA TYR A 136 15.77 2.56 18.58
C TYR A 136 14.39 1.95 18.62
N VAL A 137 13.95 1.42 17.48
CA VAL A 137 12.66 0.72 17.35
C VAL A 137 12.92 -0.65 16.73
N LYS A 138 12.37 -1.69 17.36
CA LYS A 138 12.53 -3.07 16.90
C LYS A 138 11.19 -3.72 16.64
N LEU A 139 11.00 -4.21 15.43
CA LEU A 139 9.92 -5.09 15.03
C LEU A 139 10.41 -6.54 15.15
N THR A 140 9.72 -7.36 15.92
CA THR A 140 9.95 -8.81 15.99
C THR A 140 8.72 -9.53 15.47
N VAL A 141 8.86 -10.25 14.38
CA VAL A 141 7.83 -11.16 13.88
C VAL A 141 8.02 -12.50 14.59
N GLU A 142 7.04 -12.88 15.42
CA GLU A 142 7.10 -14.07 16.26
C GLU A 142 6.60 -15.33 15.56
N SER A 143 5.62 -15.18 14.65
CA SER A 143 5.10 -16.26 13.84
C SER A 143 4.69 -15.79 12.45
N LEU A 144 4.72 -16.71 11.50
CA LEU A 144 4.15 -16.55 10.15
C LEU A 144 2.89 -17.40 10.04
N LYS A 145 1.94 -16.97 9.23
CA LYS A 145 0.85 -17.85 8.78
C LYS A 145 1.41 -18.89 7.82
N THR A 146 0.92 -20.09 7.94
CA THR A 146 1.43 -21.31 7.29
C THR A 146 1.78 -21.16 5.81
N GLY A 147 2.95 -21.65 5.41
CA GLY A 147 3.37 -21.63 4.01
C GLY A 147 4.70 -22.36 3.74
N ALA A 148 5.11 -22.43 2.49
CA ALA A 148 6.29 -23.16 2.06
C ALA A 148 7.61 -22.41 2.23
N PHE A 149 7.58 -21.13 2.58
CA PHE A 149 8.77 -20.34 2.88
C PHE A 149 8.75 -19.92 4.34
N ASP A 150 9.77 -20.31 5.07
CA ASP A 150 9.92 -20.06 6.49
C ASP A 150 10.72 -18.78 6.77
N SER A 151 10.67 -17.77 5.87
CA SER A 151 11.38 -16.52 6.05
C SER A 151 10.42 -15.37 6.37
N VAL A 152 10.81 -14.51 7.30
CA VAL A 152 10.17 -13.20 7.49
C VAL A 152 10.54 -12.29 6.34
N SER A 153 9.57 -11.63 5.75
CA SER A 153 9.78 -10.77 4.58
C SER A 153 8.98 -9.47 4.70
N ILE A 154 9.68 -8.36 4.89
CA ILE A 154 9.11 -7.03 5.09
C ILE A 154 9.56 -6.12 3.94
N ARG A 155 8.60 -5.56 3.21
CA ARG A 155 8.85 -4.59 2.16
C ARG A 155 9.12 -3.21 2.72
N GLU A 156 8.25 -2.76 3.66
CA GLU A 156 8.44 -1.49 4.35
C GLU A 156 8.05 -1.60 5.82
N PHE A 157 8.86 -0.99 6.67
CA PHE A 157 8.58 -0.71 8.07
C PHE A 157 8.69 0.79 8.31
N GLU A 158 7.54 1.45 8.34
CA GLU A 158 7.48 2.88 8.57
C GLU A 158 7.18 3.20 10.03
N ILE A 159 7.79 4.27 10.53
CA ILE A 159 7.57 4.84 11.86
C ILE A 159 7.15 6.29 11.64
N ARG A 160 5.91 6.65 12.00
CA ARG A 160 5.30 7.92 11.64
C ARG A 160 5.15 8.83 12.84
N ASP A 161 5.51 10.11 12.69
CA ASP A 161 5.50 11.14 13.75
C ASP A 161 4.09 11.47 14.24
N LYS A 162 3.10 11.29 13.40
CA LYS A 162 1.67 11.44 13.70
C LYS A 162 0.88 10.39 12.95
N GLU A 163 -0.38 10.25 13.31
CA GLU A 163 -1.27 9.48 12.48
C GLU A 163 -1.22 10.08 11.07
N GLU A 164 -0.74 9.30 10.11
CA GLU A 164 -1.28 9.50 8.80
C GLU A 164 -2.75 9.13 8.99
N THR A 165 -3.61 10.13 9.03
CA THR A 165 -5.00 9.88 8.73
C THR A 165 -4.94 9.29 7.33
N THR A 166 -4.88 7.96 7.27
CA THR A 166 -5.26 7.25 6.06
C THR A 166 -6.53 7.96 5.64
N PRO A 167 -6.57 8.66 4.47
CA PRO A 167 -7.83 9.29 4.07
C PRO A 167 -8.86 8.23 4.39
N GLU A 168 -9.71 8.52 5.38
CA GLU A 168 -10.56 7.64 6.16
C GLU A 168 -10.85 6.39 5.35
N LYS A 169 -10.29 5.22 5.76
CA LYS A 169 -10.30 3.99 4.91
C LYS A 169 -11.62 4.05 4.21
N PRO A 170 -11.71 4.35 2.89
CA PRO A 170 -12.97 4.76 2.32
C PRO A 170 -13.93 3.73 2.82
N GLN A 171 -14.86 4.14 3.68
CA GLN A 171 -15.77 3.28 4.43
C GLN A 171 -16.20 2.28 3.38
N ASP A 172 -15.76 1.02 3.54
CA ASP A 172 -15.76 -0.01 2.49
C ASP A 172 -17.04 0.21 1.70
N PRO A 173 -16.99 0.78 0.49
CA PRO A 173 -18.16 1.43 -0.08
C PRO A 173 -19.28 0.42 0.10
N GLU A 174 -20.36 0.78 0.79
CA GLU A 174 -21.41 -0.17 1.19
C GLU A 174 -21.77 -1.09 0.01
N GLU A 175 -21.38 -0.67 -1.19
CA GLU A 175 -21.46 -1.45 -2.42
C GLU A 175 -20.32 -1.11 -3.39
N ASN A 176 -19.51 -2.10 -3.79
CA ASN A 176 -18.60 -1.97 -4.94
C ASN A 176 -19.43 -2.00 -6.24
N VAL A 177 -19.82 -0.83 -6.71
CA VAL A 177 -20.69 -0.68 -7.88
C VAL A 177 -20.08 -1.20 -9.18
N ALA A 178 -18.75 -1.38 -9.25
CA ALA A 178 -18.04 -1.94 -10.38
C ALA A 178 -17.92 -3.48 -10.34
N LEU A 179 -18.29 -4.12 -9.23
CA LEU A 179 -18.09 -5.56 -9.04
C LEU A 179 -18.82 -6.40 -10.11
N LYS A 180 -18.05 -7.20 -10.85
CA LYS A 180 -18.51 -8.13 -11.90
C LYS A 180 -19.32 -7.46 -13.02
N LYS A 181 -19.12 -6.15 -13.22
CA LYS A 181 -19.72 -5.41 -14.32
C LYS A 181 -18.98 -5.65 -15.62
N THR A 182 -19.60 -5.32 -16.72
CA THR A 182 -18.99 -5.37 -18.05
C THR A 182 -17.82 -4.41 -18.15
N ALA A 183 -16.68 -4.89 -18.61
CA ALA A 183 -15.48 -4.10 -18.72
C ALA A 183 -14.80 -4.27 -20.06
N ALA A 184 -14.13 -3.22 -20.54
CA ALA A 184 -13.33 -3.24 -21.75
C ALA A 184 -11.98 -2.56 -21.51
N ALA A 185 -11.00 -2.89 -22.34
CA ALA A 185 -9.67 -2.31 -22.35
C ALA A 185 -9.17 -2.20 -23.80
N ASP A 186 -8.18 -1.33 -24.02
CA ASP A 186 -7.54 -1.18 -25.34
C ASP A 186 -6.78 -2.45 -25.78
N SER A 187 -6.22 -3.17 -24.80
CA SER A 187 -5.37 -4.34 -25.08
C SER A 187 -5.31 -5.29 -23.88
N THR A 188 -4.78 -6.49 -24.10
CA THR A 188 -4.44 -7.47 -23.06
C THR A 188 -3.08 -8.09 -23.35
N GLU A 189 -2.30 -8.38 -22.31
CA GLU A 189 -1.00 -9.07 -22.42
C GLU A 189 -1.19 -10.49 -22.97
N ASP A 190 -2.20 -11.18 -22.48
CA ASP A 190 -2.64 -12.50 -22.97
C ASP A 190 -4.15 -12.72 -22.75
N ASN A 191 -4.67 -13.82 -23.29
CA ASN A 191 -6.10 -14.15 -23.22
C ASN A 191 -6.62 -14.46 -21.81
N SER A 192 -5.74 -14.56 -20.80
CA SER A 192 -6.11 -14.82 -19.41
C SER A 192 -6.18 -13.57 -18.55
N LEU A 193 -5.58 -12.45 -18.98
CA LEU A 193 -5.43 -11.21 -18.23
C LEU A 193 -6.37 -10.10 -18.75
N ILE A 194 -7.62 -10.47 -18.93
CA ILE A 194 -8.67 -9.64 -19.55
C ILE A 194 -9.24 -8.58 -18.61
N ALA A 195 -9.85 -7.52 -19.18
CA ALA A 195 -10.43 -6.40 -18.44
C ALA A 195 -11.37 -6.82 -17.29
N ALA A 196 -12.22 -7.82 -17.50
CA ALA A 196 -13.18 -8.28 -16.50
C ALA A 196 -12.54 -8.74 -15.18
N LYS A 197 -11.29 -9.19 -15.21
CA LYS A 197 -10.56 -9.62 -14.01
C LYS A 197 -10.14 -8.47 -13.08
N ALA A 198 -10.07 -7.25 -13.60
CA ALA A 198 -9.84 -6.08 -12.75
C ALA A 198 -11.09 -5.70 -11.92
N PHE A 199 -12.25 -6.30 -12.23
CA PHE A 199 -13.52 -5.99 -11.57
C PHE A 199 -14.20 -7.23 -10.96
N ASP A 200 -13.49 -8.34 -10.80
CA ASP A 200 -14.05 -9.61 -10.29
C ASP A 200 -14.12 -9.69 -8.76
N GLY A 201 -13.52 -8.71 -8.06
CA GLY A 201 -13.45 -8.64 -6.60
C GLY A 201 -12.35 -9.50 -5.99
N ASN A 202 -11.52 -10.16 -6.79
CA ASN A 202 -10.43 -11.01 -6.31
C ASN A 202 -9.10 -10.24 -6.28
N THR A 203 -8.80 -9.62 -5.17
CA THR A 203 -7.53 -8.90 -4.95
C THR A 203 -6.41 -9.79 -4.38
N LYS A 204 -6.67 -11.07 -4.18
CA LYS A 204 -5.75 -12.01 -3.52
C LYS A 204 -4.96 -12.88 -4.51
N ASP A 205 -5.47 -13.07 -5.71
CA ASP A 205 -4.86 -13.90 -6.75
C ASP A 205 -4.25 -13.03 -7.84
N ARG A 206 -2.93 -13.07 -7.99
CA ARG A 206 -2.21 -12.32 -9.02
C ARG A 206 -2.61 -12.68 -10.45
N SER A 207 -3.15 -13.89 -10.67
CA SER A 207 -3.71 -14.27 -11.97
C SER A 207 -5.06 -13.60 -12.24
N SER A 208 -5.68 -12.99 -11.22
CA SER A 208 -6.93 -12.25 -11.33
C SER A 208 -6.66 -10.77 -11.46
N ARG A 209 -6.12 -10.37 -12.62
CA ARG A 209 -5.84 -8.98 -12.98
C ARG A 209 -6.07 -8.74 -14.46
N TRP A 210 -6.25 -7.50 -14.83
CA TRP A 210 -6.00 -7.05 -16.19
C TRP A 210 -4.53 -6.66 -16.33
N SER A 211 -3.94 -6.99 -17.47
CA SER A 211 -2.64 -6.51 -17.89
C SER A 211 -2.71 -6.14 -19.38
N SER A 212 -2.27 -4.91 -19.71
CA SER A 212 -2.20 -4.44 -21.09
C SER A 212 -1.13 -5.17 -21.88
N ALA A 213 -1.20 -5.13 -23.19
CA ALA A 213 -0.07 -5.48 -24.04
C ALA A 213 1.15 -4.59 -23.74
N VAL A 214 2.35 -5.12 -23.96
CA VAL A 214 3.58 -4.34 -23.79
C VAL A 214 3.72 -3.37 -24.95
N ALA A 215 3.54 -2.08 -24.71
CA ALA A 215 3.73 -1.01 -25.67
C ALA A 215 4.10 0.32 -24.99
N ASP A 216 4.72 1.23 -25.74
CA ASP A 216 5.10 2.58 -25.27
C ASP A 216 3.94 3.59 -25.40
N ALA A 217 2.70 3.15 -25.39
CA ALA A 217 1.52 3.98 -25.53
C ALA A 217 0.70 4.00 -24.24
N PRO A 218 -0.10 5.06 -23.98
CA PRO A 218 -1.08 5.03 -22.92
C PRO A 218 -2.05 3.86 -23.11
N HIS A 219 -2.37 3.16 -22.04
CA HIS A 219 -3.35 2.09 -22.02
C HIS A 219 -4.57 2.51 -21.20
N TRP A 220 -5.73 2.00 -21.56
CA TRP A 220 -6.96 2.27 -20.82
C TRP A 220 -7.76 1.02 -20.52
N ILE A 221 -8.50 1.10 -19.45
CA ILE A 221 -9.53 0.13 -19.05
C ILE A 221 -10.72 0.90 -18.52
N TYR A 222 -11.93 0.46 -18.84
CA TYR A 222 -13.14 1.00 -18.24
C TYR A 222 -14.12 -0.10 -17.85
N VAL A 223 -15.06 0.27 -17.00
CA VAL A 223 -16.18 -0.56 -16.56
C VAL A 223 -17.49 0.19 -16.85
N ASP A 224 -18.45 -0.53 -17.41
CA ASP A 224 -19.84 -0.05 -17.59
C ASP A 224 -20.64 -0.40 -16.33
N LEU A 225 -21.06 0.62 -15.60
CA LEU A 225 -21.86 0.45 -14.37
C LEU A 225 -23.29 0.00 -14.64
N GLY A 226 -23.75 0.07 -15.90
CA GLY A 226 -25.07 -0.35 -16.37
C GLY A 226 -26.20 0.68 -16.13
N LYS A 227 -25.92 1.74 -15.40
CA LYS A 227 -26.79 2.90 -15.17
C LYS A 227 -25.96 4.02 -14.56
N GLU A 228 -26.47 5.25 -14.61
CA GLU A 228 -25.87 6.37 -13.90
C GLU A 228 -25.78 6.08 -12.38
N MET A 229 -24.60 6.21 -11.82
CA MET A 229 -24.33 5.97 -10.41
C MET A 229 -23.46 7.09 -9.81
N ASP A 230 -23.63 7.31 -8.52
CA ASP A 230 -22.77 8.21 -7.77
C ASP A 230 -21.44 7.52 -7.43
N VAL A 231 -20.33 8.10 -7.92
CA VAL A 231 -18.97 7.62 -7.67
C VAL A 231 -18.24 8.66 -6.83
N LYS A 232 -17.76 8.29 -5.67
CA LYS A 232 -16.97 9.15 -4.77
C LYS A 232 -15.55 8.66 -4.61
N THR A 233 -15.33 7.35 -4.64
CA THR A 233 -14.04 6.74 -4.40
C THR A 233 -13.72 5.69 -5.46
N VAL A 234 -12.48 5.68 -5.93
CA VAL A 234 -11.93 4.67 -6.83
C VAL A 234 -10.77 3.99 -6.13
N CYS A 235 -10.88 2.67 -5.92
CA CYS A 235 -9.81 1.86 -5.35
C CYS A 235 -9.13 1.03 -6.45
N ILE A 236 -7.81 1.15 -6.58
CA ILE A 236 -7.02 0.39 -7.55
C ILE A 236 -6.00 -0.46 -6.79
N PHE A 237 -6.03 -1.76 -7.02
CA PHE A 237 -5.02 -2.69 -6.54
C PHE A 237 -4.06 -3.00 -7.68
N TRP A 238 -2.81 -2.60 -7.51
CA TRP A 238 -1.77 -2.72 -8.51
C TRP A 238 -0.97 -4.01 -8.36
N GLU A 239 -0.52 -4.50 -9.48
CA GLU A 239 0.58 -5.47 -9.54
C GLU A 239 1.94 -4.74 -9.51
N THR A 240 3.05 -5.45 -9.52
CA THR A 240 4.40 -4.87 -9.45
C THR A 240 4.73 -3.96 -10.64
N ARG A 241 4.22 -4.28 -11.84
CA ARG A 241 4.27 -3.42 -13.02
C ARG A 241 3.02 -2.53 -13.03
N LYS A 242 3.18 -1.27 -12.71
CA LYS A 242 2.10 -0.31 -12.44
C LYS A 242 2.37 1.04 -13.08
N ALA A 243 1.30 1.77 -13.37
CA ALA A 243 1.40 3.13 -13.86
C ALA A 243 1.92 4.08 -12.75
N THR A 244 2.74 5.05 -13.14
CA THR A 244 3.20 6.16 -12.28
C THR A 244 2.40 7.43 -12.54
N ASP A 245 1.75 7.51 -13.68
CA ASP A 245 0.90 8.61 -14.12
C ASP A 245 -0.36 8.01 -14.74
N TYR A 246 -1.54 8.42 -14.25
CA TYR A 246 -2.82 7.94 -14.78
C TYR A 246 -3.95 8.91 -14.48
N LYS A 247 -5.02 8.81 -15.26
CA LYS A 247 -6.24 9.59 -15.07
C LYS A 247 -7.40 8.71 -14.67
N ILE A 248 -8.26 9.24 -13.83
CA ILE A 248 -9.62 8.74 -13.63
C ILE A 248 -10.54 9.61 -14.47
N GLN A 249 -11.31 8.95 -15.30
CA GLN A 249 -12.26 9.58 -16.21
C GLN A 249 -13.64 8.96 -16.03
N ILE A 250 -14.67 9.74 -16.33
CA ILE A 250 -16.06 9.29 -16.35
C ILE A 250 -16.70 9.61 -17.69
N ALA A 251 -17.66 8.81 -18.09
CA ALA A 251 -18.56 9.06 -19.18
C ALA A 251 -19.98 8.65 -18.79
N ASN A 252 -20.96 9.37 -19.31
CA ASN A 252 -22.38 9.05 -19.07
C ASN A 252 -23.06 8.99 -20.43
N THR A 253 -23.01 7.81 -21.07
CA THR A 253 -23.53 7.54 -22.40
C THR A 253 -24.38 6.30 -22.39
N ALA A 254 -25.36 6.22 -23.28
CA ALA A 254 -26.22 5.04 -23.40
C ALA A 254 -25.54 3.85 -24.10
N GLU A 255 -24.44 4.11 -24.81
CA GLU A 255 -23.64 3.13 -25.56
C GLU A 255 -22.18 3.26 -25.19
N ALA A 256 -21.31 2.40 -25.73
CA ALA A 256 -19.88 2.45 -25.48
C ALA A 256 -19.32 3.86 -25.75
N PRO A 257 -18.62 4.49 -24.78
CA PRO A 257 -18.18 5.88 -24.92
C PRO A 257 -17.17 6.07 -26.05
N ALA A 258 -17.34 7.15 -26.83
CA ALA A 258 -16.30 7.63 -27.71
C ALA A 258 -15.23 8.38 -26.91
N GLU A 259 -14.06 8.64 -27.51
CA GLU A 259 -12.97 9.35 -26.83
C GLU A 259 -13.37 10.73 -26.31
N SER A 260 -14.24 11.43 -27.04
CA SER A 260 -14.76 12.76 -26.66
C SER A 260 -15.72 12.77 -25.48
N ASP A 261 -16.26 11.61 -25.08
CA ASP A 261 -17.26 11.51 -24.02
C ASP A 261 -16.62 11.42 -22.64
N TRP A 262 -15.33 11.12 -22.59
CA TRP A 262 -14.58 10.97 -21.34
C TRP A 262 -14.21 12.32 -20.73
N LYS A 263 -14.57 12.50 -19.47
CA LYS A 263 -14.25 13.69 -18.68
C LYS A 263 -13.23 13.33 -17.60
N ASP A 264 -12.10 14.03 -17.57
CA ASP A 264 -11.12 13.93 -16.48
C ASP A 264 -11.74 14.37 -15.16
N VAL A 265 -11.72 13.52 -14.15
CA VAL A 265 -12.18 13.81 -12.78
C VAL A 265 -11.05 13.76 -11.76
N LYS A 266 -9.95 13.08 -12.10
CA LYS A 266 -8.71 13.11 -11.32
C LYS A 266 -7.52 12.75 -12.19
N HIS A 267 -6.41 13.45 -11.96
CA HIS A 267 -5.11 13.11 -12.53
C HIS A 267 -4.14 12.80 -11.40
N VAL A 268 -3.58 11.61 -11.39
CA VAL A 268 -2.56 11.16 -10.44
C VAL A 268 -1.22 11.15 -11.16
N GLN A 269 -0.28 11.96 -10.68
CA GLN A 269 1.07 12.11 -11.24
C GLN A 269 2.10 11.73 -10.17
N ASP A 270 3.26 11.27 -10.61
CA ASP A 270 4.39 10.88 -9.74
C ASP A 270 3.93 10.01 -8.56
N ARG A 271 3.06 9.07 -8.86
CA ARG A 271 2.42 8.20 -7.89
C ARG A 271 3.46 7.48 -7.01
N PRO A 272 3.26 7.41 -5.67
CA PRO A 272 4.08 6.58 -4.79
C PRO A 272 4.08 5.12 -5.25
N LYS A 273 5.14 4.38 -4.95
CA LYS A 273 5.29 2.96 -5.35
C LYS A 273 4.38 1.98 -4.58
N ALA A 274 3.30 2.46 -3.95
CA ALA A 274 2.32 1.62 -3.26
C ALA A 274 1.60 0.64 -4.21
N LEU A 275 1.12 -0.48 -3.69
CA LEU A 275 0.36 -1.47 -4.47
C LEU A 275 -1.16 -1.25 -4.40
N LYS A 276 -1.61 -0.25 -3.66
CA LYS A 276 -3.01 0.14 -3.56
C LYS A 276 -3.14 1.64 -3.61
N ASP A 277 -4.04 2.13 -4.44
CA ASP A 277 -4.49 3.51 -4.41
C ASP A 277 -5.95 3.56 -3.99
N ALA A 278 -6.27 4.50 -3.10
CA ALA A 278 -7.64 4.88 -2.76
C ALA A 278 -7.80 6.35 -3.15
N ILE A 279 -8.43 6.60 -4.27
CA ILE A 279 -8.61 7.92 -4.84
C ILE A 279 -9.99 8.44 -4.43
N VAL A 280 -10.02 9.44 -3.55
CA VAL A 280 -11.24 10.17 -3.24
C VAL A 280 -11.39 11.30 -4.26
N LEU A 281 -12.50 11.33 -4.95
CA LEU A 281 -12.81 12.40 -5.90
C LEU A 281 -13.19 13.67 -5.15
N ASP A 282 -12.85 14.84 -5.71
CA ASP A 282 -13.06 16.13 -5.07
C ASP A 282 -14.56 16.39 -4.77
N LYS A 283 -15.42 15.79 -5.57
CA LYS A 283 -16.88 15.73 -5.36
C LYS A 283 -17.44 14.38 -5.77
N VAL A 284 -18.68 14.08 -5.43
CA VAL A 284 -19.40 12.94 -5.99
C VAL A 284 -19.61 13.20 -7.48
N GLU A 285 -19.17 12.27 -8.31
CA GLU A 285 -19.36 12.33 -9.76
C GLU A 285 -20.43 11.33 -10.17
N LYS A 286 -21.18 11.68 -11.21
CA LYS A 286 -22.16 10.78 -11.84
C LYS A 286 -21.53 10.12 -13.04
N ALA A 287 -21.44 8.79 -13.01
CA ALA A 287 -20.83 7.96 -14.05
C ALA A 287 -21.75 6.83 -14.48
#